data_0479bfce5f75ed9e375dcfc5f2f0e2a0
#
_entry.id   0479bfce5f75ed9e375dcfc5f2f0e2a0
#
_cell.length_a   1.000
_cell.length_b   1.000
_cell.length_c   1.000
_cell.angle_alpha   90.00
_cell.angle_beta   90.00
_cell.angle_gamma   90.00
#
_symmetry.space_group_name_H-M   'P 1'
#
loop_
_entity.id
_entity.type
_entity.pdbx_description
1 polymer ?
#
loop_
_entity_poly.entity_id
_entity_poly.type
_entity_poly.pdbx_seq_one_letter_code
_entity_poly.pdbx_strand_id
1 'polypeptide(L)'
;MWFGRALANLHKFWNLAGRADRYFRHQRPDAVILIDYPGFNWWIAWRAKIHGIPVFYYTPPQIWAWATWRAKKMRRLSDHVLCSLPFEEAWFRQRGCNATFVGHPFFDEVRRNKLDQSFLDHNRRSGPLVTILPGSRTQEVLRNLPWFLKAAARVRQAVPEARFAVAAFKPKHAQMAERMVAASGQWTVGREQAEQESKGAREKGRKGEGEQGGKADSEFSPSPFLPFSLAPLLLPPCSINIYSGRTPELMNMATCCMACSGSVSMELLYFTKPTVIHYWISPLAYTVQKRFRKVKYITLVNLLSTGELYPADLSPYDPSQPDGEKVLFPEYLTCEDKSAAVAGHVIQWLQDPAALARQIAALEQLKAEVAHGGASARAADYILRELSGAKCLASDFRRPEQACAVPAKPG
;
A
#
# COMPACT_ATOMS: atom_id res chain seq x y z
N MET A 1 -14.23 -12.43 -11.56
CA MET A 1 -13.74 -13.52 -10.68
C MET A 1 -13.63 -13.18 -9.19
N TRP A 2 -13.55 -11.93 -8.77
CA TRP A 2 -13.48 -11.56 -7.33
C TRP A 2 -14.81 -11.73 -6.60
N PHE A 3 -15.92 -11.39 -7.23
CA PHE A 3 -17.27 -11.50 -6.65
C PHE A 3 -17.67 -12.95 -6.34
N GLY A 4 -17.33 -13.93 -7.18
CA GLY A 4 -17.67 -15.34 -6.94
C GLY A 4 -16.95 -15.94 -5.72
N ARG A 5 -15.67 -15.60 -5.51
CA ARG A 5 -14.91 -16.04 -4.32
C ARG A 5 -15.39 -15.34 -3.04
N ALA A 6 -15.83 -14.09 -3.12
CA ALA A 6 -16.42 -13.39 -2.00
C ALA A 6 -17.77 -14.02 -1.60
N LEU A 7 -18.60 -14.37 -2.59
CA LEU A 7 -19.89 -15.04 -2.37
C LEU A 7 -19.70 -16.45 -1.75
N ALA A 8 -18.75 -17.23 -2.27
CA ALA A 8 -18.44 -18.57 -1.75
C ALA A 8 -17.95 -18.57 -0.30
N ASN A 9 -17.34 -17.46 0.17
CA ASN A 9 -16.85 -17.32 1.54
C ASN A 9 -17.82 -16.54 2.46
N LEU A 10 -19.00 -16.16 2.00
CA LEU A 10 -19.95 -15.34 2.76
C LEU A 10 -20.33 -16.01 4.09
N HIS A 11 -20.49 -17.35 4.10
CA HIS A 11 -20.76 -18.12 5.30
C HIS A 11 -19.66 -17.99 6.38
N LYS A 12 -18.39 -17.87 5.97
CA LYS A 12 -17.27 -17.67 6.91
C LYS A 12 -17.36 -16.28 7.57
N PHE A 13 -17.73 -15.26 6.80
CA PHE A 13 -17.94 -13.92 7.35
C PHE A 13 -19.11 -13.86 8.33
N TRP A 14 -20.23 -14.57 8.03
CA TRP A 14 -21.35 -14.70 8.95
C TRP A 14 -20.97 -15.41 10.25
N ASN A 15 -20.21 -16.50 10.15
CA ASN A 15 -19.72 -17.22 11.32
C ASN A 15 -18.78 -16.35 12.18
N LEU A 16 -17.88 -15.58 11.56
CA LEU A 16 -16.98 -14.66 12.26
C LEU A 16 -17.76 -13.52 12.94
N ALA A 17 -18.75 -12.94 12.24
CA ALA A 17 -19.61 -11.90 12.83
C ALA A 17 -20.43 -12.45 14.00
N GLY A 18 -20.96 -13.69 13.90
CA GLY A 18 -21.66 -14.36 14.99
C GLY A 18 -20.76 -14.69 16.19
N ARG A 19 -19.48 -15.03 15.94
CA ARG A 19 -18.48 -15.21 17.02
C ARG A 19 -18.18 -13.89 17.73
N ALA A 20 -18.00 -12.81 16.98
CA ALA A 20 -17.80 -11.48 17.53
C ALA A 20 -19.01 -11.02 18.37
N ASP A 21 -20.24 -11.22 17.87
CA ASP A 21 -21.46 -10.88 18.58
C ASP A 21 -21.57 -11.63 19.93
N ARG A 22 -21.30 -12.94 19.94
CA ARG A 22 -21.26 -13.72 21.19
C ARG A 22 -20.20 -13.22 22.15
N TYR A 23 -18.99 -12.88 21.65
CA TYR A 23 -17.93 -12.31 22.45
C TYR A 23 -18.35 -10.98 23.07
N PHE A 24 -18.93 -10.07 22.31
CA PHE A 24 -19.40 -8.77 22.78
C PHE A 24 -20.48 -8.93 23.86
N ARG A 25 -21.37 -9.88 23.71
CA ARG A 25 -22.45 -10.16 24.70
C ARG A 25 -21.89 -10.68 26.02
N HIS A 26 -20.92 -11.58 25.99
CA HIS A 26 -20.44 -12.25 27.19
C HIS A 26 -19.26 -11.52 27.86
N GLN A 27 -18.32 -10.99 27.07
CA GLN A 27 -17.10 -10.40 27.60
C GLN A 27 -17.18 -8.88 27.75
N ARG A 28 -18.11 -8.22 27.03
CA ARG A 28 -18.32 -6.76 27.06
C ARG A 28 -17.00 -5.98 27.10
N PRO A 29 -16.16 -6.04 26.05
CA PRO A 29 -14.90 -5.32 26.03
C PRO A 29 -15.12 -3.80 26.16
N ASP A 30 -14.20 -3.08 26.74
CA ASP A 30 -14.26 -1.63 26.93
C ASP A 30 -14.36 -0.87 25.59
N ALA A 31 -13.79 -1.40 24.52
CA ALA A 31 -13.86 -0.82 23.19
C ALA A 31 -13.64 -1.87 22.08
N VAL A 32 -14.02 -1.51 20.86
CA VAL A 32 -13.66 -2.24 19.63
C VAL A 32 -12.81 -1.33 18.75
N ILE A 33 -11.60 -1.78 18.43
CA ILE A 33 -10.71 -1.09 17.50
C ILE A 33 -10.76 -1.80 16.15
N LEU A 34 -11.21 -1.08 15.13
CA LEU A 34 -11.30 -1.57 13.75
C LEU A 34 -10.12 -1.01 12.95
N ILE A 35 -9.43 -1.87 12.22
CA ILE A 35 -8.28 -1.48 11.41
C ILE A 35 -8.58 -1.80 9.95
N ASP A 36 -8.50 -0.79 9.05
CA ASP A 36 -8.72 -0.94 7.61
C ASP A 36 -9.95 -1.81 7.24
N TYR A 37 -9.89 -2.59 6.19
CA TYR A 37 -10.84 -3.63 5.72
C TYR A 37 -12.34 -3.31 5.89
N PRO A 38 -12.87 -2.31 5.21
CA PRO A 38 -14.21 -1.77 5.47
C PRO A 38 -15.34 -2.76 5.23
N GLY A 39 -15.16 -3.73 4.34
CA GLY A 39 -16.21 -4.69 3.98
C GLY A 39 -16.77 -5.44 5.17
N PHE A 40 -15.91 -6.09 5.93
CA PHE A 40 -16.27 -6.88 7.12
C PHE A 40 -16.39 -6.00 8.37
N ASN A 41 -15.52 -5.02 8.53
CA ASN A 41 -15.48 -4.16 9.72
C ASN A 41 -16.80 -3.38 9.95
N TRP A 42 -17.57 -3.08 8.91
CA TRP A 42 -18.91 -2.50 9.08
C TRP A 42 -19.88 -3.41 9.84
N TRP A 43 -19.78 -4.72 9.66
CA TRP A 43 -20.59 -5.67 10.40
C TRP A 43 -20.17 -5.74 11.85
N ILE A 44 -18.89 -5.75 12.14
CA ILE A 44 -18.34 -5.76 13.50
C ILE A 44 -18.70 -4.46 14.21
N ALA A 45 -18.52 -3.29 13.55
CA ALA A 45 -18.94 -1.99 14.10
C ALA A 45 -20.43 -1.97 14.48
N TRP A 46 -21.27 -2.45 13.58
CA TRP A 46 -22.70 -2.51 13.83
C TRP A 46 -23.04 -3.40 15.04
N ARG A 47 -22.41 -4.56 15.18
CA ARG A 47 -22.59 -5.44 16.35
C ARG A 47 -22.10 -4.79 17.63
N ALA A 48 -20.95 -4.17 17.63
CA ALA A 48 -20.42 -3.44 18.78
C ALA A 48 -21.41 -2.34 19.22
N LYS A 49 -21.95 -1.57 18.28
CA LYS A 49 -22.94 -0.50 18.57
C LYS A 49 -24.22 -1.05 19.18
N ILE A 50 -24.72 -2.23 18.76
CA ILE A 50 -25.90 -2.88 19.37
C ILE A 50 -25.65 -3.21 20.85
N HIS A 51 -24.42 -3.57 21.20
CA HIS A 51 -24.04 -3.88 22.58
C HIS A 51 -23.56 -2.66 23.37
N GLY A 52 -23.65 -1.45 22.82
CA GLY A 52 -23.22 -0.21 23.48
C GLY A 52 -21.71 -0.09 23.65
N ILE A 53 -20.93 -0.84 22.88
CA ILE A 53 -19.46 -0.84 22.98
C ILE A 53 -18.90 0.27 22.07
N PRO A 54 -18.04 1.17 22.60
CA PRO A 54 -17.38 2.21 21.79
C PRO A 54 -16.55 1.64 20.64
N VAL A 55 -16.65 2.27 19.46
CA VAL A 55 -15.96 1.85 18.23
C VAL A 55 -14.96 2.90 17.81
N PHE A 56 -13.70 2.53 17.78
CA PHE A 56 -12.59 3.32 17.23
C PHE A 56 -12.20 2.75 15.86
N TYR A 57 -12.22 3.58 14.83
CA TYR A 57 -11.78 3.18 13.50
C TYR A 57 -10.38 3.74 13.24
N TYR A 58 -9.36 2.89 13.30
CA TYR A 58 -7.97 3.25 13.05
C TYR A 58 -7.60 3.00 11.59
N THR A 59 -6.89 3.95 10.98
CA THR A 59 -6.61 3.96 9.53
C THR A 59 -7.89 3.75 8.71
N PRO A 60 -8.79 4.75 8.67
CA PRO A 60 -10.07 4.62 8.01
C PRO A 60 -9.90 4.33 6.51
N PRO A 61 -10.84 3.61 5.89
CA PRO A 61 -10.78 3.36 4.46
C PRO A 61 -10.87 4.67 3.68
N GLN A 62 -10.16 4.72 2.55
CA GLN A 62 -10.07 5.91 1.68
C GLN A 62 -11.39 6.18 0.94
N ILE A 63 -12.50 6.30 1.68
CA ILE A 63 -13.83 6.55 1.10
C ILE A 63 -13.94 7.93 0.46
N TRP A 64 -13.07 8.84 0.82
CA TRP A 64 -12.96 10.16 0.20
C TRP A 64 -12.57 10.08 -1.28
N ALA A 65 -11.81 9.06 -1.71
CA ALA A 65 -11.33 8.93 -3.07
C ALA A 65 -12.44 8.53 -4.08
N TRP A 66 -13.47 7.76 -3.65
CA TRP A 66 -14.45 7.20 -4.58
C TRP A 66 -15.85 6.96 -3.99
N ALA A 67 -16.01 6.88 -2.66
CA ALA A 67 -17.25 6.44 -2.01
C ALA A 67 -17.68 7.40 -0.90
N THR A 68 -17.70 8.70 -1.18
CA THR A 68 -17.96 9.77 -0.21
C THR A 68 -19.29 9.61 0.55
N TRP A 69 -20.31 8.96 -0.06
CA TRP A 69 -21.60 8.64 0.58
C TRP A 69 -21.45 7.73 1.81
N ARG A 70 -20.38 6.95 1.90
CA ARG A 70 -20.09 6.06 3.04
C ARG A 70 -19.70 6.82 4.31
N ALA A 71 -19.42 8.12 4.23
CA ALA A 71 -19.18 8.95 5.41
C ALA A 71 -20.37 8.94 6.38
N LYS A 72 -21.63 8.88 5.87
CA LYS A 72 -22.81 8.71 6.70
C LYS A 72 -22.76 7.40 7.53
N LYS A 73 -22.26 6.32 6.90
CA LYS A 73 -22.10 5.03 7.58
C LYS A 73 -20.98 5.08 8.60
N MET A 74 -19.84 5.74 8.29
CA MET A 74 -18.74 5.96 9.22
C MET A 74 -19.23 6.71 10.47
N ARG A 75 -19.89 7.84 10.29
CA ARG A 75 -20.45 8.65 11.39
C ARG A 75 -21.40 7.85 12.28
N ARG A 76 -22.22 6.95 11.69
CA ARG A 76 -23.21 6.17 12.45
C ARG A 76 -22.58 5.01 13.24
N LEU A 77 -21.53 4.41 12.71
CA LEU A 77 -20.98 3.13 13.21
C LEU A 77 -19.64 3.27 13.95
N SER A 78 -19.02 4.44 13.92
CA SER A 78 -17.75 4.69 14.60
C SER A 78 -17.90 5.89 15.53
N ASP A 79 -17.51 5.75 16.78
CA ASP A 79 -17.51 6.84 17.74
C ASP A 79 -16.30 7.75 17.52
N HIS A 80 -15.16 7.16 17.15
CA HIS A 80 -13.90 7.87 16.87
C HIS A 80 -13.29 7.35 15.59
N VAL A 81 -12.75 8.27 14.76
CA VAL A 81 -12.04 7.97 13.51
C VAL A 81 -10.60 8.46 13.64
N LEU A 82 -9.65 7.55 13.74
CA LEU A 82 -8.23 7.86 13.91
C LEU A 82 -7.56 7.88 12.54
N CYS A 83 -7.38 9.08 12.00
CA CYS A 83 -6.96 9.34 10.63
C CYS A 83 -5.45 9.15 10.47
N SER A 84 -5.06 8.57 9.33
CA SER A 84 -3.65 8.34 8.99
C SER A 84 -3.05 9.41 8.08
N LEU A 85 -3.88 10.19 7.37
CA LEU A 85 -3.44 11.26 6.48
C LEU A 85 -3.92 12.62 7.02
N PRO A 86 -3.13 13.69 6.89
CA PRO A 86 -3.45 15.00 7.47
C PRO A 86 -4.81 15.55 7.02
N PHE A 87 -5.13 15.44 5.75
CA PHE A 87 -6.39 15.95 5.18
C PHE A 87 -7.63 15.13 5.58
N GLU A 88 -7.46 13.88 6.01
CA GLU A 88 -8.60 13.01 6.38
C GLU A 88 -9.36 13.55 7.59
N GLU A 89 -8.66 14.10 8.57
CA GLU A 89 -9.28 14.66 9.77
C GLU A 89 -10.29 15.74 9.42
N ALA A 90 -9.87 16.75 8.65
CA ALA A 90 -10.76 17.82 8.20
C ALA A 90 -11.91 17.28 7.34
N TRP A 91 -11.60 16.33 6.45
CA TRP A 91 -12.60 15.72 5.57
C TRP A 91 -13.69 14.96 6.32
N PHE A 92 -13.32 14.17 7.32
CA PHE A 92 -14.28 13.42 8.15
C PHE A 92 -15.04 14.34 9.10
N ARG A 93 -14.38 15.34 9.73
CA ARG A 93 -15.04 16.31 10.61
C ARG A 93 -16.10 17.12 9.89
N GLN A 94 -15.85 17.59 8.67
CA GLN A 94 -16.85 18.29 7.83
C GLN A 94 -18.10 17.43 7.56
N ARG A 95 -18.00 16.11 7.71
CA ARG A 95 -19.12 15.16 7.52
C ARG A 95 -19.71 14.65 8.84
N GLY A 96 -19.36 15.32 9.93
CA GLY A 96 -19.91 15.05 11.28
C GLY A 96 -19.34 13.81 11.94
N CYS A 97 -18.16 13.31 11.52
CA CYS A 97 -17.46 12.27 12.25
C CYS A 97 -16.56 12.90 13.32
N ASN A 98 -16.43 12.27 14.48
CA ASN A 98 -15.42 12.60 15.46
C ASN A 98 -14.07 12.02 14.98
N ALA A 99 -13.26 12.84 14.35
CA ALA A 99 -12.03 12.43 13.69
C ALA A 99 -10.81 13.14 14.26
N THR A 100 -9.70 12.42 14.38
CA THR A 100 -8.42 12.92 14.89
C THR A 100 -7.28 12.36 14.06
N PHE A 101 -6.37 13.22 13.63
CA PHE A 101 -5.15 12.81 12.93
C PHE A 101 -4.15 12.24 13.92
N VAL A 102 -3.73 11.00 13.73
CA VAL A 102 -2.75 10.30 14.57
C VAL A 102 -1.46 9.96 13.82
N GLY A 103 -1.43 10.15 12.50
CA GLY A 103 -0.32 9.80 11.61
C GLY A 103 -0.42 8.39 11.03
N HIS A 104 0.44 8.11 10.08
CA HIS A 104 0.40 6.85 9.34
C HIS A 104 1.28 5.78 10.01
N PRO A 105 0.70 4.62 10.42
CA PRO A 105 1.44 3.57 11.16
C PRO A 105 2.59 2.95 10.36
N PHE A 106 2.53 3.08 9.06
CA PHE A 106 3.56 2.61 8.16
C PHE A 106 4.95 3.20 8.48
N PHE A 107 5.03 4.47 8.89
CA PHE A 107 6.30 5.08 9.26
C PHE A 107 6.89 4.52 10.56
N ASP A 108 6.04 3.98 11.44
CA ASP A 108 6.50 3.25 12.63
C ASP A 108 7.13 1.91 12.23
N GLU A 109 6.51 1.21 11.27
CA GLU A 109 7.00 -0.06 10.76
C GLU A 109 8.34 0.08 10.04
N VAL A 110 8.44 1.01 9.10
CA VAL A 110 9.68 1.22 8.33
C VAL A 110 10.86 1.60 9.23
N ARG A 111 10.61 2.41 10.27
CA ARG A 111 11.66 2.76 11.25
C ARG A 111 12.14 1.58 12.10
N ARG A 112 11.27 0.59 12.35
CA ARG A 112 11.63 -0.62 13.09
C ARG A 112 12.37 -1.63 12.24
N ASN A 113 12.15 -1.63 10.94
CA ASN A 113 12.78 -2.56 10.01
C ASN A 113 14.26 -2.24 9.86
N LYS A 114 15.11 -3.17 10.30
CA LYS A 114 16.55 -3.09 10.09
C LYS A 114 16.87 -3.66 8.72
N LEU A 115 17.58 -2.87 7.92
CA LEU A 115 18.07 -3.32 6.63
C LEU A 115 19.17 -4.37 6.84
N ASP A 116 19.22 -5.37 5.98
CA ASP A 116 20.29 -6.36 5.95
C ASP A 116 21.55 -5.74 5.36
N GLN A 117 22.47 -5.35 6.24
CA GLN A 117 23.70 -4.68 5.86
C GLN A 117 24.59 -5.56 4.98
N SER A 118 24.65 -6.86 5.25
CA SER A 118 25.43 -7.80 4.45
C SER A 118 24.92 -7.88 3.00
N PHE A 119 23.59 -7.86 2.82
CA PHE A 119 22.97 -7.79 1.50
C PHE A 119 23.31 -6.48 0.77
N LEU A 120 23.24 -5.35 1.48
CA LEU A 120 23.57 -4.04 0.91
C LEU A 120 25.02 -4.00 0.42
N ASP A 121 25.97 -4.43 1.24
CA ASP A 121 27.39 -4.41 0.92
C ASP A 121 27.75 -5.36 -0.23
N HIS A 122 27.15 -6.55 -0.25
CA HIS A 122 27.36 -7.53 -1.33
C HIS A 122 26.81 -7.03 -2.69
N ASN A 123 25.71 -6.28 -2.68
CA ASN A 123 25.07 -5.80 -3.91
C ASN A 123 25.46 -4.37 -4.31
N ARG A 124 26.33 -3.71 -3.53
CA ARG A 124 26.86 -2.40 -3.87
C ARG A 124 27.83 -2.53 -5.03
N ARG A 125 27.43 -2.05 -6.20
CA ARG A 125 28.19 -2.10 -7.46
C ARG A 125 28.18 -0.74 -8.12
N SER A 126 29.10 -0.50 -9.05
CA SER A 126 29.13 0.70 -9.89
C SER A 126 27.92 0.78 -10.80
N GLY A 127 27.52 2.01 -11.18
CA GLY A 127 26.39 2.32 -12.03
C GLY A 127 25.06 2.48 -11.28
N PRO A 128 24.13 3.28 -11.83
CA PRO A 128 22.86 3.57 -11.22
C PRO A 128 21.94 2.34 -11.18
N LEU A 129 21.29 2.10 -10.04
CA LEU A 129 20.35 1.01 -9.87
C LEU A 129 18.91 1.53 -10.05
N VAL A 130 18.20 0.95 -10.99
CA VAL A 130 16.74 1.15 -11.19
C VAL A 130 16.00 -0.04 -10.58
N THR A 131 15.27 0.19 -9.48
CA THR A 131 14.48 -0.86 -8.85
C THR A 131 13.07 -0.91 -9.42
N ILE A 132 12.64 -2.10 -9.80
CA ILE A 132 11.31 -2.39 -10.37
C ILE A 132 10.44 -3.04 -9.28
N LEU A 133 9.32 -2.40 -8.96
CA LEU A 133 8.35 -2.86 -7.96
C LEU A 133 7.00 -3.17 -8.66
N PRO A 134 6.83 -4.37 -9.21
CA PRO A 134 5.70 -4.68 -10.11
C PRO A 134 4.37 -4.87 -9.40
N GLY A 135 4.37 -4.87 -8.07
CA GLY A 135 3.19 -5.00 -7.22
C GLY A 135 3.25 -6.17 -6.25
N SER A 136 2.36 -6.16 -5.27
CA SER A 136 2.29 -7.17 -4.19
C SER A 136 1.30 -8.32 -4.48
N ARG A 137 0.44 -8.17 -5.48
CA ARG A 137 -0.55 -9.16 -5.90
C ARG A 137 -0.18 -9.79 -7.22
N THR A 138 -0.49 -11.08 -7.38
CA THR A 138 -0.22 -11.85 -8.61
C THR A 138 -0.72 -11.13 -9.88
N GLN A 139 -1.92 -10.56 -9.84
CA GLN A 139 -2.48 -9.84 -10.99
C GLN A 139 -1.76 -8.53 -11.30
N GLU A 140 -1.22 -7.86 -10.29
CA GLU A 140 -0.41 -6.65 -10.46
C GLU A 140 0.90 -6.98 -11.16
N VAL A 141 1.60 -8.02 -10.69
CA VAL A 141 2.86 -8.48 -11.31
C VAL A 141 2.63 -8.85 -12.78
N LEU A 142 1.62 -9.68 -13.07
CA LEU A 142 1.30 -10.12 -14.44
C LEU A 142 1.01 -8.95 -15.38
N ARG A 143 0.36 -7.91 -14.90
CA ARG A 143 -0.09 -6.80 -15.73
C ARG A 143 0.92 -5.68 -15.87
N ASN A 144 1.75 -5.42 -14.86
CA ASN A 144 2.66 -4.27 -14.87
C ASN A 144 4.09 -4.65 -15.25
N LEU A 145 4.59 -5.83 -14.86
CA LEU A 145 5.99 -6.20 -15.13
C LEU A 145 6.36 -6.17 -16.63
N PRO A 146 5.54 -6.62 -17.59
CA PRO A 146 5.87 -6.52 -19.01
C PRO A 146 6.17 -5.09 -19.47
N TRP A 147 5.42 -4.12 -18.99
CA TRP A 147 5.60 -2.71 -19.32
C TRP A 147 6.86 -2.13 -18.69
N PHE A 148 7.17 -2.54 -17.47
CA PHE A 148 8.42 -2.16 -16.81
C PHE A 148 9.65 -2.77 -17.52
N LEU A 149 9.58 -4.02 -17.97
CA LEU A 149 10.67 -4.63 -18.75
C LEU A 149 10.89 -3.90 -20.07
N LYS A 150 9.80 -3.49 -20.74
CA LYS A 150 9.86 -2.69 -21.97
C LYS A 150 10.45 -1.29 -21.72
N ALA A 151 10.07 -0.65 -20.60
CA ALA A 151 10.65 0.62 -20.20
C ALA A 151 12.14 0.47 -19.85
N ALA A 152 12.52 -0.56 -19.10
CA ALA A 152 13.89 -0.85 -18.73
C ALA A 152 14.79 -1.07 -19.96
N ALA A 153 14.28 -1.74 -21.02
CA ALA A 153 15.01 -1.90 -22.27
C ALA A 153 15.32 -0.55 -22.94
N ARG A 154 14.38 0.39 -22.93
CA ARG A 154 14.59 1.76 -23.43
C ARG A 154 15.60 2.54 -22.58
N VAL A 155 15.48 2.44 -21.25
CA VAL A 155 16.43 3.07 -20.33
C VAL A 155 17.84 2.58 -20.61
N ARG A 156 18.03 1.27 -20.77
CA ARG A 156 19.34 0.68 -21.06
C ARG A 156 19.95 1.15 -22.36
N GLN A 157 19.13 1.39 -23.39
CA GLN A 157 19.61 1.94 -24.66
C GLN A 157 20.20 3.34 -24.49
N ALA A 158 19.60 4.17 -23.63
CA ALA A 158 20.04 5.54 -23.37
C ALA A 158 21.14 5.62 -22.29
N VAL A 159 21.16 4.67 -21.33
CA VAL A 159 22.06 4.61 -20.19
C VAL A 159 22.56 3.16 -20.04
N PRO A 160 23.58 2.75 -20.81
CA PRO A 160 24.05 1.36 -20.85
C PRO A 160 24.56 0.81 -19.51
N GLU A 161 25.06 1.67 -18.62
CA GLU A 161 25.56 1.34 -17.29
C GLU A 161 24.44 1.16 -16.26
N ALA A 162 23.18 1.45 -16.59
CA ALA A 162 22.06 1.26 -15.69
C ALA A 162 21.84 -0.23 -15.36
N ARG A 163 21.74 -0.51 -14.06
CA ARG A 163 21.44 -1.84 -13.53
C ARG A 163 19.99 -1.93 -13.14
N PHE A 164 19.39 -3.13 -13.23
CA PHE A 164 18.00 -3.34 -12.93
C PHE A 164 17.83 -4.47 -11.92
N ALA A 165 16.95 -4.24 -10.95
CA ALA A 165 16.53 -5.25 -9.99
C ALA A 165 15.01 -5.27 -9.82
N VAL A 166 14.41 -6.46 -9.79
CA VAL A 166 12.98 -6.65 -9.52
C VAL A 166 12.81 -7.04 -8.06
N ALA A 167 12.07 -6.23 -7.31
CA ALA A 167 11.65 -6.53 -5.95
C ALA A 167 10.34 -7.31 -5.96
N ALA A 168 10.41 -8.62 -5.74
CA ALA A 168 9.26 -9.49 -5.65
C ALA A 168 8.78 -9.63 -4.20
N PHE A 169 7.51 -9.35 -3.95
CA PHE A 169 6.94 -9.39 -2.60
C PHE A 169 6.92 -10.80 -1.97
N LYS A 170 6.79 -11.84 -2.80
CA LYS A 170 6.72 -13.25 -2.36
C LYS A 170 7.58 -14.14 -3.28
N PRO A 171 8.07 -15.31 -2.80
CA PRO A 171 8.84 -16.24 -3.64
C PRO A 171 8.12 -16.63 -4.93
N LYS A 172 6.82 -16.88 -4.89
CA LYS A 172 6.04 -17.18 -6.11
C LYS A 172 6.00 -16.04 -7.12
N HIS A 173 6.11 -14.78 -6.67
CA HIS A 173 6.18 -13.60 -7.55
C HIS A 173 7.58 -13.48 -8.18
N ALA A 174 8.63 -13.89 -7.46
CA ALA A 174 9.98 -13.99 -8.02
C ALA A 174 10.03 -15.01 -9.14
N GLN A 175 9.58 -16.25 -8.92
CA GLN A 175 9.50 -17.29 -9.95
C GLN A 175 8.66 -16.86 -11.16
N MET A 176 7.58 -16.11 -10.93
CA MET A 176 6.77 -15.57 -12.01
C MET A 176 7.54 -14.51 -12.80
N ALA A 177 8.23 -13.61 -12.11
CA ALA A 177 9.06 -12.57 -12.74
C ALA A 177 10.20 -13.20 -13.57
N GLU A 178 10.87 -14.24 -13.05
CA GLU A 178 11.90 -14.99 -13.77
C GLU A 178 11.39 -15.56 -15.10
N ARG A 179 10.22 -16.21 -15.06
CA ARG A 179 9.58 -16.74 -16.27
C ARG A 179 9.25 -15.64 -17.29
N MET A 180 8.76 -14.49 -16.82
CA MET A 180 8.41 -13.36 -17.67
C MET A 180 9.65 -12.69 -18.27
N VAL A 181 10.72 -12.54 -17.48
CA VAL A 181 12.02 -12.03 -17.93
C VAL A 181 12.60 -12.96 -19.01
N ALA A 182 12.65 -14.26 -18.76
CA ALA A 182 13.14 -15.24 -19.73
C ALA A 182 12.29 -15.25 -21.02
N ALA A 183 10.95 -15.18 -20.89
CA ALA A 183 10.05 -15.17 -22.05
C ALA A 183 10.15 -13.88 -22.87
N SER A 184 10.66 -12.77 -22.31
CA SER A 184 10.82 -11.50 -23.02
C SER A 184 11.87 -11.54 -24.13
N GLY A 185 12.82 -12.48 -24.06
CA GLY A 185 13.95 -12.62 -25.02
C GLY A 185 14.97 -11.47 -24.98
N GLN A 186 14.74 -10.43 -24.20
CA GLN A 186 15.58 -9.24 -24.11
C GLN A 186 16.50 -9.23 -22.89
N TRP A 187 16.15 -10.03 -21.89
CA TRP A 187 16.80 -10.05 -20.59
C TRP A 187 17.19 -11.47 -20.19
N THR A 188 18.30 -11.58 -19.45
CA THR A 188 18.66 -12.80 -18.75
C THR A 188 18.44 -12.60 -17.25
N VAL A 189 18.07 -13.67 -16.55
CA VAL A 189 17.99 -13.64 -15.08
C VAL A 189 19.38 -13.73 -14.49
N GLY A 190 19.76 -12.81 -13.60
CA GLY A 190 21.06 -12.82 -12.93
C GLY A 190 21.20 -14.06 -12.04
N ARG A 191 22.37 -14.73 -12.11
CA ARG A 191 22.64 -16.03 -11.48
C ARG A 191 22.85 -15.99 -9.96
N GLU A 192 22.89 -14.83 -9.33
CA GLU A 192 23.28 -14.70 -7.91
C GLU A 192 22.31 -15.30 -6.90
N GLN A 193 21.07 -15.61 -7.31
CA GLN A 193 20.05 -16.19 -6.41
C GLN A 193 20.15 -17.71 -6.25
N ALA A 194 20.61 -18.44 -7.25
CA ALA A 194 20.64 -19.91 -7.24
C ALA A 194 21.56 -20.49 -6.15
N GLU A 195 22.61 -19.77 -5.75
CA GLU A 195 23.56 -20.23 -4.74
C GLU A 195 23.09 -20.00 -3.30
N GLN A 196 22.30 -18.95 -3.03
CA GLN A 196 21.81 -18.68 -1.67
C GLN A 196 20.60 -19.53 -1.31
N GLU A 197 19.68 -19.81 -2.26
CA GLU A 197 18.57 -20.74 -2.02
C GLU A 197 19.06 -22.17 -1.85
N SER A 198 20.09 -22.60 -2.58
CA SER A 198 20.67 -23.95 -2.41
C SER A 198 21.37 -24.15 -1.06
N LYS A 199 21.95 -23.10 -0.47
CA LYS A 199 22.53 -23.13 0.88
C LYS A 199 21.46 -23.10 1.97
N GLY A 200 20.47 -22.23 1.83
CA GLY A 200 19.31 -22.15 2.78
C GLY A 200 18.39 -23.38 2.76
N ALA A 201 18.23 -24.02 1.61
CA ALA A 201 17.45 -25.25 1.48
C ALA A 201 18.19 -26.47 2.09
N ARG A 202 19.55 -26.51 1.99
CA ARG A 202 20.37 -27.56 2.63
C ARG A 202 20.40 -27.47 4.16
N GLU A 203 20.30 -26.28 4.73
CA GLU A 203 20.23 -26.10 6.19
C GLU A 203 18.84 -26.45 6.77
N LYS A 204 17.75 -26.17 6.03
CA LYS A 204 16.38 -26.52 6.45
C LYS A 204 15.98 -27.97 6.18
N GLY A 205 16.63 -28.65 5.26
CA GLY A 205 16.34 -30.05 4.89
C GLY A 205 16.80 -31.11 5.90
N ARG A 206 17.33 -30.72 7.05
CA ARG A 206 17.82 -31.65 8.08
C ARG A 206 16.90 -31.82 9.30
N LYS A 207 15.72 -31.17 9.30
CA LYS A 207 14.69 -31.37 10.33
C LYS A 207 13.30 -31.37 9.71
N GLY A 208 12.70 -32.54 9.60
CA GLY A 208 11.25 -32.71 9.41
C GLY A 208 10.85 -33.48 8.16
N GLU A 209 11.04 -34.79 8.16
CA GLU A 209 10.24 -35.70 7.34
C GLU A 209 8.83 -35.79 7.93
N GLY A 210 7.83 -35.45 7.15
CA GLY A 210 6.42 -35.52 7.49
C GLY A 210 5.57 -35.32 6.24
N GLU A 211 5.17 -36.44 5.64
CA GLU A 211 4.31 -36.52 4.46
C GLU A 211 3.01 -35.75 4.66
N GLN A 212 2.60 -34.99 3.62
CA GLN A 212 1.19 -34.95 3.19
C GLN A 212 1.10 -34.49 1.74
N GLY A 213 0.59 -35.40 0.90
CA GLY A 213 0.31 -35.20 -0.50
C GLY A 213 -0.79 -34.16 -0.73
N GLY A 214 -0.49 -33.18 -1.51
CA GLY A 214 -1.44 -32.20 -2.04
C GLY A 214 -1.49 -32.30 -3.56
N LYS A 215 -2.65 -32.61 -4.09
CA LYS A 215 -2.98 -32.78 -5.52
C LYS A 215 -2.48 -31.62 -6.36
N ALA A 216 -1.84 -31.97 -7.47
CA ALA A 216 -1.48 -31.07 -8.54
C ALA A 216 -2.77 -30.63 -9.27
N ASP A 217 -3.13 -29.36 -9.16
CA ASP A 217 -4.12 -28.74 -10.02
C ASP A 217 -3.41 -28.33 -11.33
N SER A 218 -3.50 -29.23 -12.29
CA SER A 218 -3.26 -28.97 -13.70
C SER A 218 -4.47 -28.21 -14.24
N GLU A 219 -4.28 -26.95 -14.62
CA GLU A 219 -4.96 -26.27 -15.73
C GLU A 219 -4.56 -24.79 -15.70
N PHE A 220 -3.39 -24.51 -16.26
CA PHE A 220 -3.02 -23.16 -16.64
C PHE A 220 -3.02 -23.07 -18.16
N SER A 221 -4.19 -22.76 -18.73
CA SER A 221 -4.29 -22.37 -20.14
C SER A 221 -3.67 -20.96 -20.28
N PRO A 222 -2.65 -20.77 -21.12
CA PRO A 222 -2.08 -19.45 -21.35
C PRO A 222 -3.11 -18.62 -22.12
N SER A 223 -3.54 -17.52 -21.53
CA SER A 223 -4.22 -16.45 -22.24
C SER A 223 -3.35 -16.00 -23.41
N PRO A 224 -3.90 -15.75 -24.61
CA PRO A 224 -3.10 -15.39 -25.76
C PRO A 224 -2.51 -14.00 -25.56
N PHE A 225 -1.28 -13.94 -25.04
CA PHE A 225 -0.44 -12.77 -25.19
C PHE A 225 -0.05 -12.68 -26.66
N LEU A 226 -0.41 -11.56 -27.30
CA LEU A 226 0.02 -11.23 -28.64
C LEU A 226 1.54 -11.39 -28.74
N PRO A 227 2.06 -12.02 -29.78
CA PRO A 227 3.49 -12.14 -29.99
C PRO A 227 4.06 -10.73 -30.23
N PHE A 228 4.82 -10.23 -29.26
CA PHE A 228 5.61 -9.03 -29.44
C PHE A 228 6.78 -9.34 -30.38
N SER A 229 6.56 -9.13 -31.69
CA SER A 229 7.66 -9.06 -32.65
C SER A 229 8.36 -7.72 -32.45
N LEU A 230 9.42 -7.71 -31.64
CA LEU A 230 10.38 -6.63 -31.56
C LEU A 230 11.63 -7.06 -32.31
N ALA A 231 12.04 -6.27 -33.30
CA ALA A 231 13.32 -6.44 -33.98
C ALA A 231 14.43 -6.57 -32.93
N PRO A 232 15.40 -7.48 -33.12
CA PRO A 232 16.46 -7.69 -32.13
C PRO A 232 17.32 -6.43 -32.00
N LEU A 233 17.25 -5.79 -30.85
CA LEU A 233 18.18 -4.75 -30.46
C LEU A 233 19.56 -5.40 -30.26
N LEU A 234 20.54 -4.90 -30.98
CA LEU A 234 21.92 -5.40 -31.08
C LEU A 234 22.76 -5.31 -29.80
N LEU A 235 22.16 -5.08 -28.64
CA LEU A 235 22.87 -5.08 -27.35
C LEU A 235 22.93 -6.50 -26.77
N PRO A 236 24.06 -6.92 -26.19
CA PRO A 236 24.16 -8.23 -25.56
C PRO A 236 23.10 -8.38 -24.45
N PRO A 237 22.60 -9.59 -24.20
CA PRO A 237 21.58 -9.81 -23.20
C PRO A 237 22.08 -9.31 -21.83
N CYS A 238 21.33 -8.41 -21.21
CA CYS A 238 21.64 -7.86 -19.90
C CYS A 238 20.91 -8.64 -18.82
N SER A 239 21.53 -8.83 -17.68
CA SER A 239 20.92 -9.48 -16.55
C SER A 239 20.02 -8.53 -15.77
N ILE A 240 18.83 -9.00 -15.42
CA ILE A 240 18.00 -8.42 -14.38
C ILE A 240 18.06 -9.34 -13.16
N ASN A 241 18.42 -8.79 -12.01
CA ASN A 241 18.40 -9.52 -10.75
C ASN A 241 16.98 -9.49 -10.16
N ILE A 242 16.50 -10.62 -9.64
CA ILE A 242 15.19 -10.74 -9.05
C ILE A 242 15.34 -11.20 -7.60
N TYR A 243 14.80 -10.42 -6.67
CA TYR A 243 14.94 -10.69 -5.25
C TYR A 243 13.58 -10.80 -4.58
N SER A 244 13.42 -11.78 -3.69
CA SER A 244 12.22 -11.95 -2.87
C SER A 244 12.49 -11.53 -1.43
N GLY A 245 11.58 -10.73 -0.85
CA GLY A 245 11.69 -10.29 0.55
C GLY A 245 12.81 -9.29 0.82
N ARG A 246 13.34 -8.64 -0.23
CA ARG A 246 14.44 -7.64 -0.17
C ARG A 246 14.01 -6.25 -0.65
N THR A 247 12.72 -5.98 -0.55
CA THR A 247 12.15 -4.71 -1.05
C THR A 247 12.75 -3.48 -0.37
N PRO A 248 12.89 -3.41 0.97
CA PRO A 248 13.47 -2.23 1.63
C PRO A 248 14.95 -2.01 1.25
N GLU A 249 15.75 -3.07 1.16
CA GLU A 249 17.16 -2.99 0.77
C GLU A 249 17.30 -2.49 -0.67
N LEU A 250 16.49 -3.02 -1.60
CA LEU A 250 16.49 -2.60 -2.99
C LEU A 250 16.04 -1.16 -3.16
N MET A 251 15.03 -0.71 -2.40
CA MET A 251 14.65 0.71 -2.38
C MET A 251 15.78 1.57 -1.82
N ASN A 252 16.43 1.15 -0.75
CA ASN A 252 17.55 1.90 -0.16
C ASN A 252 18.70 2.10 -1.17
N MET A 253 19.06 1.06 -1.92
CA MET A 253 20.15 1.09 -2.91
C MET A 253 19.76 1.80 -4.22
N ALA A 254 18.47 1.91 -4.53
CA ALA A 254 18.01 2.44 -5.81
C ALA A 254 18.45 3.90 -6.02
N THR A 255 18.83 4.24 -7.24
CA THR A 255 18.95 5.63 -7.71
C THR A 255 17.54 6.18 -7.97
N CYS A 256 16.69 5.40 -8.64
CA CYS A 256 15.29 5.68 -8.87
C CYS A 256 14.49 4.38 -9.02
N CYS A 257 13.17 4.48 -9.05
CA CYS A 257 12.30 3.31 -9.08
C CYS A 257 11.23 3.41 -10.18
N MET A 258 10.80 2.26 -10.66
CA MET A 258 9.57 2.08 -11.44
C MET A 258 8.62 1.22 -10.60
N ALA A 259 7.48 1.74 -10.21
CA ALA A 259 6.61 1.07 -9.25
C ALA A 259 5.15 0.99 -9.71
N CYS A 260 4.48 -0.11 -9.29
CA CYS A 260 3.04 -0.19 -9.32
C CYS A 260 2.46 0.63 -8.15
N SER A 261 1.34 1.31 -8.36
CA SER A 261 0.67 2.08 -7.31
C SER A 261 0.22 1.20 -6.14
N GLY A 262 0.28 1.77 -4.93
CA GLY A 262 -0.16 1.14 -3.69
C GLY A 262 0.51 1.77 -2.46
N SER A 263 0.46 1.07 -1.33
CA SER A 263 1.12 1.48 -0.07
C SER A 263 2.63 1.67 -0.21
N VAL A 264 3.25 1.02 -1.19
CA VAL A 264 4.68 1.13 -1.52
C VAL A 264 5.12 2.57 -1.79
N SER A 265 4.21 3.46 -2.23
CA SER A 265 4.53 4.86 -2.47
C SER A 265 4.99 5.59 -1.20
N MET A 266 4.46 5.20 -0.03
CA MET A 266 4.90 5.77 1.26
C MET A 266 6.28 5.26 1.68
N GLU A 267 6.64 4.02 1.29
CA GLU A 267 8.00 3.48 1.46
C GLU A 267 9.00 4.23 0.59
N LEU A 268 8.65 4.44 -0.68
CA LEU A 268 9.47 5.18 -1.63
C LEU A 268 9.67 6.63 -1.18
N LEU A 269 8.65 7.27 -0.61
CA LEU A 269 8.77 8.58 0.03
C LEU A 269 9.72 8.53 1.24
N TYR A 270 9.62 7.51 2.09
CA TYR A 270 10.50 7.37 3.25
C TYR A 270 11.97 7.25 2.84
N PHE A 271 12.25 6.47 1.79
CA PHE A 271 13.59 6.33 1.22
C PHE A 271 13.98 7.47 0.26
N THR A 272 13.10 8.46 0.06
CA THR A 272 13.29 9.61 -0.84
C THR A 272 13.73 9.20 -2.25
N LYS A 273 13.08 8.18 -2.82
CA LYS A 273 13.46 7.63 -4.14
C LYS A 273 12.58 8.22 -5.25
N PRO A 274 13.16 8.96 -6.21
CA PRO A 274 12.45 9.36 -7.42
C PRO A 274 11.81 8.14 -8.07
N THR A 275 10.50 8.21 -8.32
CA THR A 275 9.73 7.03 -8.74
C THR A 275 8.72 7.41 -9.79
N VAL A 276 8.67 6.60 -10.84
CA VAL A 276 7.57 6.60 -11.82
C VAL A 276 6.57 5.52 -11.47
N ILE A 277 5.31 5.90 -11.38
CA ILE A 277 4.20 4.98 -11.10
C ILE A 277 3.52 4.57 -12.41
N HIS A 278 3.39 3.27 -12.61
CA HIS A 278 2.60 2.71 -13.70
C HIS A 278 1.61 1.69 -13.15
N TYR A 279 0.34 1.88 -13.46
CA TYR A 279 -0.71 0.97 -13.05
C TYR A 279 -1.61 0.62 -14.23
N TRP A 280 -1.44 -0.58 -14.79
CA TRP A 280 -2.23 -1.03 -15.90
C TRP A 280 -3.57 -1.61 -15.43
N ILE A 281 -4.67 -1.15 -16.05
CA ILE A 281 -6.02 -1.67 -15.82
C ILE A 281 -6.69 -1.98 -17.16
N SER A 282 -7.70 -2.86 -17.14
CA SER A 282 -8.46 -3.15 -18.35
C SER A 282 -9.28 -1.93 -18.81
N PRO A 283 -9.58 -1.78 -20.12
CA PRO A 283 -10.37 -0.67 -20.64
C PRO A 283 -11.72 -0.50 -19.93
N LEU A 284 -12.41 -1.61 -19.64
CA LEU A 284 -13.66 -1.59 -18.87
C LEU A 284 -13.45 -1.04 -17.45
N ALA A 285 -12.42 -1.50 -16.75
CA ALA A 285 -12.10 -1.01 -15.41
C ALA A 285 -11.70 0.47 -15.44
N TYR A 286 -10.98 0.92 -16.47
CA TYR A 286 -10.63 2.32 -16.68
C TYR A 286 -11.87 3.20 -16.81
N THR A 287 -12.84 2.80 -17.65
CA THR A 287 -14.09 3.52 -17.85
C THR A 287 -14.91 3.61 -16.55
N VAL A 288 -15.03 2.49 -15.83
CA VAL A 288 -15.72 2.47 -14.54
C VAL A 288 -15.02 3.38 -13.52
N GLN A 289 -13.69 3.29 -13.42
CA GLN A 289 -12.93 4.11 -12.49
C GLN A 289 -13.03 5.61 -12.82
N LYS A 290 -12.95 5.99 -14.10
CA LYS A 290 -13.13 7.36 -14.56
C LYS A 290 -14.47 7.95 -14.09
N ARG A 291 -15.54 7.12 -14.05
CA ARG A 291 -16.88 7.56 -13.63
C ARG A 291 -17.03 7.78 -12.12
N PHE A 292 -16.29 7.01 -11.30
CA PHE A 292 -16.43 7.04 -9.84
C PHE A 292 -15.29 7.74 -9.11
N ARG A 293 -14.14 7.90 -9.75
CA ARG A 293 -12.98 8.59 -9.19
C ARG A 293 -13.31 10.06 -8.91
N LYS A 294 -12.95 10.53 -7.72
CA LYS A 294 -13.16 11.91 -7.29
C LYS A 294 -11.85 12.67 -7.06
N VAL A 295 -10.73 11.96 -7.05
CA VAL A 295 -9.38 12.50 -6.87
C VAL A 295 -8.58 12.38 -8.17
N LYS A 296 -7.68 13.30 -8.44
CA LYS A 296 -6.86 13.27 -9.66
C LYS A 296 -5.83 12.14 -9.64
N TYR A 297 -5.16 11.94 -8.51
CA TYR A 297 -4.06 11.00 -8.37
C TYR A 297 -4.47 9.75 -7.60
N ILE A 298 -3.81 8.62 -7.91
CA ILE A 298 -3.99 7.35 -7.20
C ILE A 298 -2.91 7.11 -6.15
N THR A 299 -1.81 7.87 -6.24
CA THR A 299 -0.67 7.75 -5.34
C THR A 299 -0.83 8.69 -4.16
N LEU A 300 -0.69 8.17 -2.94
CA LEU A 300 -0.83 8.98 -1.73
C LEU A 300 0.19 10.12 -1.67
N VAL A 301 1.40 9.89 -2.17
CA VAL A 301 2.45 10.92 -2.24
C VAL A 301 1.98 12.12 -3.05
N ASN A 302 1.40 11.89 -4.24
CA ASN A 302 0.90 12.97 -5.07
C ASN A 302 -0.30 13.70 -4.45
N LEU A 303 -1.20 12.97 -3.77
CA LEU A 303 -2.32 13.56 -3.05
C LEU A 303 -1.87 14.44 -1.87
N LEU A 304 -0.74 14.09 -1.25
CA LEU A 304 -0.16 14.88 -0.17
C LEU A 304 0.58 16.11 -0.69
N SER A 305 1.27 16.00 -1.84
CA SER A 305 2.09 17.10 -2.40
C SER A 305 1.27 18.15 -3.14
N THR A 306 0.13 17.81 -3.72
CA THR A 306 -0.64 18.73 -4.57
C THR A 306 -1.55 19.69 -3.79
N GLY A 307 -1.78 19.46 -2.50
CA GLY A 307 -2.56 20.35 -1.62
C GLY A 307 -4.06 20.38 -1.87
N GLU A 308 -4.53 20.01 -3.06
CA GLU A 308 -5.94 19.97 -3.43
C GLU A 308 -6.42 18.53 -3.67
N LEU A 309 -7.30 18.08 -2.80
CA LEU A 309 -7.82 16.70 -2.87
C LEU A 309 -8.83 16.50 -4.03
N TYR A 310 -9.63 17.53 -4.34
CA TYR A 310 -10.70 17.50 -5.33
C TYR A 310 -10.56 18.62 -6.36
N PRO A 311 -9.56 18.54 -7.25
CA PRO A 311 -9.42 19.52 -8.31
C PRO A 311 -10.60 19.43 -9.29
N ALA A 312 -10.89 20.56 -9.94
CA ALA A 312 -11.94 20.61 -10.97
C ALA A 312 -11.57 19.74 -12.18
N ASP A 313 -10.27 19.67 -12.52
CA ASP A 313 -9.74 18.81 -13.57
C ASP A 313 -9.25 17.46 -13.02
N LEU A 314 -9.92 16.39 -13.41
CA LEU A 314 -9.57 14.99 -13.11
C LEU A 314 -8.88 14.30 -14.29
N SER A 315 -8.36 15.05 -15.25
CA SER A 315 -7.60 14.48 -16.36
C SER A 315 -6.40 13.67 -15.85
N PRO A 316 -6.01 12.61 -16.56
CA PRO A 316 -4.82 11.84 -16.22
C PRO A 316 -3.57 12.76 -16.15
N TYR A 317 -2.57 12.31 -15.40
CA TYR A 317 -1.28 12.99 -15.36
C TYR A 317 -0.71 13.17 -16.77
N ASP A 318 -0.30 14.39 -17.06
CA ASP A 318 0.37 14.78 -18.28
C ASP A 318 1.54 15.72 -17.91
N PRO A 319 2.79 15.34 -18.21
CA PRO A 319 3.96 16.15 -17.87
C PRO A 319 4.00 17.51 -18.58
N SER A 320 3.25 17.69 -19.68
CA SER A 320 3.17 18.97 -20.40
C SER A 320 2.22 19.98 -19.76
N GLN A 321 1.42 19.57 -18.79
CA GLN A 321 0.49 20.43 -18.08
C GLN A 321 1.22 21.28 -17.01
N PRO A 322 0.75 22.48 -16.69
CA PRO A 322 1.41 23.37 -15.71
C PRO A 322 1.52 22.78 -14.30
N ASP A 323 0.65 21.83 -13.93
CA ASP A 323 0.68 21.13 -12.66
C ASP A 323 1.52 19.85 -12.71
N GLY A 324 1.98 19.44 -13.89
CA GLY A 324 2.81 18.25 -14.09
C GLY A 324 4.13 18.30 -13.31
N GLU A 325 4.73 19.48 -13.21
CA GLU A 325 5.99 19.67 -12.45
C GLU A 325 5.81 19.56 -10.92
N LYS A 326 4.59 19.77 -10.41
CA LYS A 326 4.28 19.65 -8.97
C LYS A 326 4.09 18.20 -8.53
N VAL A 327 3.98 17.28 -9.47
CA VAL A 327 3.73 15.87 -9.20
C VAL A 327 5.05 15.19 -8.85
N LEU A 328 5.18 14.77 -7.60
CA LEU A 328 6.42 14.13 -7.13
C LEU A 328 6.64 12.72 -7.70
N PHE A 329 5.57 11.99 -7.95
CA PHE A 329 5.64 10.69 -8.61
C PHE A 329 4.85 10.74 -9.91
N PRO A 330 5.50 10.96 -11.08
CA PRO A 330 4.82 10.80 -12.37
C PRO A 330 4.02 9.52 -12.39
N GLU A 331 2.67 9.60 -12.61
CA GLU A 331 1.81 8.43 -12.47
C GLU A 331 0.96 8.19 -13.71
N TYR A 332 1.02 6.97 -14.21
CA TYR A 332 0.30 6.51 -15.38
C TYR A 332 -0.71 5.41 -15.02
N LEU A 333 -1.96 5.83 -14.74
CA LEU A 333 -3.08 4.92 -14.65
C LEU A 333 -3.65 4.72 -16.04
N THR A 334 -3.43 3.57 -16.66
CA THR A 334 -3.63 3.41 -18.10
C THR A 334 -4.08 2.02 -18.51
N CYS A 335 -4.69 1.93 -19.70
CA CYS A 335 -4.91 0.69 -20.43
C CYS A 335 -4.06 0.63 -21.72
N GLU A 336 -3.14 1.60 -21.90
CA GLU A 336 -2.28 1.74 -23.09
C GLU A 336 -0.81 1.54 -22.71
N ASP A 337 0.05 1.38 -23.73
CA ASP A 337 1.49 1.34 -23.58
C ASP A 337 2.05 2.73 -23.24
N LYS A 338 2.46 2.92 -22.00
CA LYS A 338 3.17 4.12 -21.52
C LYS A 338 4.65 3.83 -21.19
N SER A 339 5.20 2.71 -21.66
CA SER A 339 6.58 2.33 -21.37
C SER A 339 7.62 3.35 -21.83
N ALA A 340 7.34 4.07 -22.92
CA ALA A 340 8.21 5.15 -23.41
C ALA A 340 8.22 6.35 -22.44
N ALA A 341 7.06 6.77 -21.96
CA ALA A 341 6.94 7.87 -21.00
C ALA A 341 7.57 7.50 -19.64
N VAL A 342 7.34 6.25 -19.16
CA VAL A 342 7.98 5.73 -17.96
C VAL A 342 9.51 5.74 -18.09
N ALA A 343 10.04 5.27 -19.24
CA ALA A 343 11.48 5.29 -19.52
C ALA A 343 12.03 6.72 -19.58
N GLY A 344 11.30 7.65 -20.18
CA GLY A 344 11.70 9.06 -20.30
C GLY A 344 12.03 9.71 -18.97
N HIS A 345 11.19 9.54 -17.95
CA HIS A 345 11.45 10.06 -16.60
C HIS A 345 12.70 9.42 -15.97
N VAL A 346 12.86 8.10 -16.10
CA VAL A 346 14.03 7.41 -15.57
C VAL A 346 15.30 7.86 -16.27
N ILE A 347 15.29 7.99 -17.59
CA ILE A 347 16.44 8.47 -18.39
C ILE A 347 16.81 9.89 -17.97
N GLN A 348 15.82 10.79 -17.83
CA GLN A 348 16.05 12.16 -17.38
C GLN A 348 16.76 12.19 -16.03
N TRP A 349 16.31 11.42 -15.04
CA TRP A 349 16.95 11.37 -13.72
C TRP A 349 18.35 10.76 -13.75
N LEU A 350 18.62 9.81 -14.64
CA LEU A 350 19.94 9.18 -14.73
C LEU A 350 20.94 10.01 -15.52
N GLN A 351 20.51 10.86 -16.46
CA GLN A 351 21.36 11.69 -17.30
C GLN A 351 21.47 13.15 -16.80
N ASP A 352 20.51 13.62 -16.01
CA ASP A 352 20.54 14.96 -15.42
C ASP A 352 20.61 14.90 -13.89
N PRO A 353 21.82 14.98 -13.30
CA PRO A 353 22.00 14.98 -11.85
C PRO A 353 21.27 16.13 -11.14
N ALA A 354 21.05 17.27 -11.80
CA ALA A 354 20.33 18.40 -11.23
C ALA A 354 18.83 18.10 -11.15
N ALA A 355 18.24 17.46 -12.16
CA ALA A 355 16.86 17.00 -12.12
C ALA A 355 16.65 15.95 -11.02
N LEU A 356 17.57 14.99 -10.91
CA LEU A 356 17.56 13.99 -9.84
C LEU A 356 17.61 14.63 -8.46
N ALA A 357 18.53 15.59 -8.26
CA ALA A 357 18.68 16.27 -6.97
C ALA A 357 17.44 17.10 -6.60
N ARG A 358 16.85 17.81 -7.57
CA ARG A 358 15.59 18.54 -7.35
C ARG A 358 14.46 17.62 -6.90
N GLN A 359 14.34 16.46 -7.55
CA GLN A 359 13.32 15.47 -7.21
C GLN A 359 13.51 14.90 -5.80
N ILE A 360 14.76 14.57 -5.42
CA ILE A 360 15.10 14.09 -4.07
C ILE A 360 14.77 15.18 -3.04
N ALA A 361 15.17 16.42 -3.26
CA ALA A 361 14.91 17.53 -2.33
C ALA A 361 13.41 17.75 -2.08
N ALA A 362 12.59 17.68 -3.14
CA ALA A 362 11.13 17.79 -3.01
C ALA A 362 10.52 16.61 -2.23
N LEU A 363 11.04 15.41 -2.41
CA LEU A 363 10.63 14.24 -1.62
C LEU A 363 11.06 14.36 -0.15
N GLU A 364 12.25 14.88 0.13
CA GLU A 364 12.73 15.15 1.49
C GLU A 364 11.88 16.17 2.20
N GLN A 365 11.48 17.23 1.52
CA GLN A 365 10.55 18.23 2.06
C GLN A 365 9.21 17.58 2.44
N LEU A 366 8.56 16.87 1.54
CA LEU A 366 7.30 16.20 1.84
C LEU A 366 7.46 15.15 2.97
N LYS A 367 8.57 14.39 2.96
CA LYS A 367 8.88 13.44 4.02
C LYS A 367 8.98 14.12 5.38
N ALA A 368 9.64 15.28 5.47
CA ALA A 368 9.75 16.04 6.71
C ALA A 368 8.37 16.49 7.23
N GLU A 369 7.43 16.77 6.33
CA GLU A 369 6.07 17.19 6.70
C GLU A 369 5.17 16.04 7.16
N VAL A 370 5.30 14.83 6.57
CA VAL A 370 4.32 13.76 6.77
C VAL A 370 4.86 12.49 7.43
N ALA A 371 6.18 12.24 7.38
CA ALA A 371 6.76 10.96 7.82
C ALA A 371 7.12 10.96 9.32
N HIS A 372 6.17 11.37 10.16
CA HIS A 372 6.37 11.35 11.61
C HIS A 372 6.08 9.95 12.17
N GLY A 373 7.03 9.42 12.96
CA GLY A 373 6.81 8.20 13.74
C GLY A 373 5.90 8.42 14.95
N GLY A 374 5.56 7.33 15.64
CA GLY A 374 4.74 7.35 16.85
C GLY A 374 3.23 7.38 16.58
N ALA A 375 2.79 7.08 15.36
CA ALA A 375 1.37 7.04 15.00
C ALA A 375 0.59 6.04 15.85
N SER A 376 1.14 4.84 16.02
CA SER A 376 0.52 3.78 16.82
C SER A 376 0.45 4.15 18.31
N ALA A 377 1.48 4.82 18.84
CA ALA A 377 1.49 5.29 20.21
C ALA A 377 0.44 6.40 20.42
N ARG A 378 0.41 7.42 19.54
CA ARG A 378 -0.62 8.48 19.60
C ARG A 378 -2.04 7.92 19.51
N ALA A 379 -2.27 6.91 18.66
CA ALA A 379 -3.57 6.26 18.56
C ALA A 379 -3.94 5.55 19.88
N ALA A 380 -3.00 4.80 20.47
CA ALA A 380 -3.20 4.12 21.74
C ALA A 380 -3.48 5.11 22.89
N ASP A 381 -2.68 6.17 23.00
CA ASP A 381 -2.86 7.22 24.00
C ASP A 381 -4.20 7.93 23.87
N TYR A 382 -4.64 8.21 22.64
CA TYR A 382 -5.96 8.78 22.39
C TYR A 382 -7.06 7.84 22.87
N ILE A 383 -7.03 6.57 22.47
CA ILE A 383 -8.02 5.56 22.87
C ILE A 383 -8.08 5.43 24.39
N LEU A 384 -6.94 5.34 25.06
CA LEU A 384 -6.89 5.20 26.53
C LEU A 384 -7.45 6.42 27.24
N ARG A 385 -7.17 7.64 26.76
CA ARG A 385 -7.74 8.88 27.32
C ARG A 385 -9.25 8.92 27.20
N GLU A 386 -9.79 8.60 26.03
CA GLU A 386 -11.25 8.58 25.78
C GLU A 386 -11.94 7.55 26.68
N LEU A 387 -11.36 6.36 26.83
CA LEU A 387 -11.92 5.32 27.70
C LEU A 387 -11.82 5.68 29.19
N SER A 388 -10.75 6.34 29.61
CA SER A 388 -10.58 6.79 31.00
C SER A 388 -11.56 7.92 31.33
N GLY A 389 -11.74 8.89 30.44
CA GLY A 389 -12.73 9.97 30.60
C GLY A 389 -14.18 9.45 30.64
N ALA A 390 -14.50 8.47 29.80
CA ALA A 390 -15.82 7.83 29.83
C ALA A 390 -16.09 7.06 31.14
N LYS A 391 -15.06 6.41 31.72
CA LYS A 391 -15.16 5.71 33.01
C LYS A 391 -15.36 6.70 34.16
N CYS A 392 -14.70 7.87 34.14
CA CYS A 392 -14.85 8.91 35.14
C CYS A 392 -16.28 9.47 35.16
N LEU A 393 -16.82 9.81 33.99
CA LEU A 393 -18.20 10.27 33.85
C LEU A 393 -19.23 9.20 34.27
N ALA A 394 -18.99 7.93 33.97
CA ALA A 394 -19.85 6.83 34.36
C ALA A 394 -19.81 6.54 35.87
N SER A 395 -18.69 6.81 36.55
CA SER A 395 -18.57 6.69 37.99
C SER A 395 -19.34 7.81 38.74
N ASP A 396 -19.34 9.02 38.18
CA ASP A 396 -20.05 10.16 38.75
C ASP A 396 -21.58 10.01 38.65
N PHE A 397 -22.10 9.30 37.66
CA PHE A 397 -23.52 8.94 37.53
C PHE A 397 -23.95 7.73 38.38
N ARG A 398 -23.03 6.98 38.98
CA ARG A 398 -23.34 5.82 39.84
C ARG A 398 -23.20 6.10 41.35
N ARG A 399 -23.21 7.34 41.80
CA ARG A 399 -23.37 7.62 43.22
C ARG A 399 -24.84 7.37 43.59
N PRO A 400 -25.13 6.41 44.49
CA PRO A 400 -26.48 6.19 44.95
C PRO A 400 -26.96 7.40 45.73
N GLU A 401 -28.23 7.78 45.56
CA GLU A 401 -28.96 8.66 46.45
C GLU A 401 -28.77 8.18 47.89
N GLN A 402 -27.90 8.81 48.64
CA GLN A 402 -27.97 8.71 50.10
C GLN A 402 -29.06 9.63 50.61
N ALA A 403 -30.16 8.98 50.92
CA ALA A 403 -31.15 9.34 51.95
C ALA A 403 -31.18 10.81 52.39
N CYS A 404 -32.14 11.57 51.86
CA CYS A 404 -32.73 12.68 52.61
C CYS A 404 -33.53 12.09 53.77
N ALA A 405 -32.90 12.11 54.95
CA ALA A 405 -33.64 11.94 56.22
C ALA A 405 -34.52 13.19 56.46
N VAL A 406 -35.84 13.01 56.40
CA VAL A 406 -36.82 14.01 56.80
C VAL A 406 -36.74 14.20 58.32
N PRO A 407 -36.50 15.40 58.88
CA PRO A 407 -36.59 15.60 60.32
C PRO A 407 -38.03 15.56 60.76
N ALA A 408 -38.33 14.74 61.76
CA ALA A 408 -39.60 14.67 62.43
C ALA A 408 -39.95 16.03 63.10
N LYS A 409 -41.17 16.53 62.93
CA LYS A 409 -41.73 17.68 63.65
C LYS A 409 -41.93 17.29 65.10
N PRO A 410 -41.56 18.17 66.07
CA PRO A 410 -41.95 18.01 67.44
C PRO A 410 -43.45 18.33 67.60
N GLY A 411 -44.14 17.53 68.36
CA GLY A 411 -45.54 17.71 68.82
C GLY A 411 -45.65 18.76 69.92
#